data_307fd410c75687f2fa42735d527bf32e
#
_entry.id   307fd410c75687f2fa42735d527bf32e
#
_cell.length_a   1.000
_cell.length_b   1.000
_cell.length_c   1.000
_cell.angle_alpha   90.00
_cell.angle_beta   90.00
_cell.angle_gamma   90.00
#
_symmetry.space_group_name_H-M   'P 1'
#
loop_
_entity.id
_entity.type
_entity.pdbx_description
1 polymer ?
#
loop_
_entity_poly.entity_id
_entity_poly.type
_entity_poly.pdbx_seq_one_letter_code
_entity_poly.pdbx_strand_id
1 'polypeptide(L)'
;MFSKARELGTATLGGLVVGSVVTTLLGIGASYYPDVLASFYPAIGSFIGGMVAAYLLRAKTGQAAGAGALSGILGMPFFLGLSDIFAVFGLMPTPSGPSPSLADLQVAIAIISGMDLVAGAIGGLVLGSVYHAPAEPTPLQPPMPAGTGPALPRYCVQCGAQLPPGTLICPHCNARQPQ
;
A
#
# COMPACT_ATOMS: atom_id res chain seq x y z
N MET A 1 -16.64 6.89 5.86
CA MET A 1 -15.39 6.53 6.59
C MET A 1 -15.26 5.03 6.85
N PHE A 2 -16.31 4.32 7.23
CA PHE A 2 -16.28 2.87 7.56
C PHE A 2 -15.90 1.94 6.40
N SER A 3 -16.19 2.27 5.13
CA SER A 3 -15.86 1.42 3.99
C SER A 3 -14.34 1.30 3.77
N LYS A 4 -13.60 2.40 3.87
CA LYS A 4 -12.13 2.41 3.70
C LYS A 4 -11.39 1.64 4.79
N ALA A 5 -11.87 1.73 6.03
CA ALA A 5 -11.30 0.96 7.15
C ALA A 5 -11.53 -0.55 6.94
N ARG A 6 -12.69 -0.94 6.42
CA ARG A 6 -13.00 -2.33 6.11
C ARG A 6 -12.14 -2.86 4.97
N GLU A 7 -11.93 -2.09 3.92
CA GLU A 7 -11.07 -2.46 2.80
C GLU A 7 -9.62 -2.64 3.25
N LEU A 8 -9.11 -1.71 4.07
CA LEU A 8 -7.78 -1.82 4.66
C LEU A 8 -7.65 -3.09 5.52
N GLY A 9 -8.63 -3.34 6.38
CA GLY A 9 -8.66 -4.53 7.24
C GLY A 9 -8.65 -5.83 6.44
N THR A 10 -9.50 -5.94 5.41
CA THR A 10 -9.55 -7.16 4.57
C THR A 10 -8.27 -7.37 3.78
N ALA A 11 -7.66 -6.30 3.25
CA ALA A 11 -6.39 -6.38 2.54
C ALA A 11 -5.24 -6.81 3.46
N THR A 12 -5.16 -6.24 4.66
CA THR A 12 -4.16 -6.60 5.67
C THR A 12 -4.32 -8.06 6.11
N LEU A 13 -5.55 -8.52 6.37
CA LEU A 13 -5.82 -9.92 6.70
C LEU A 13 -5.44 -10.87 5.56
N GLY A 14 -5.76 -10.53 4.31
CA GLY A 14 -5.36 -11.32 3.15
C GLY A 14 -3.84 -11.44 3.03
N GLY A 15 -3.13 -10.34 3.20
CA GLY A 15 -1.66 -10.31 3.21
C GLY A 15 -1.07 -11.15 4.35
N LEU A 16 -1.66 -11.05 5.56
CA LEU A 16 -1.25 -11.82 6.73
C LEU A 16 -1.41 -13.33 6.49
N VAL A 17 -2.57 -13.77 6.01
CA VAL A 17 -2.83 -15.19 5.78
C VAL A 17 -1.86 -15.75 4.74
N VAL A 18 -1.72 -15.09 3.59
CA VAL A 18 -0.82 -15.56 2.51
C VAL A 18 0.63 -15.52 2.97
N GLY A 19 1.07 -14.44 3.60
CA GLY A 19 2.44 -14.29 4.14
C GLY A 19 2.76 -15.40 5.13
N SER A 20 1.86 -15.67 6.08
CA SER A 20 2.07 -16.73 7.09
C SER A 20 2.10 -18.13 6.49
N VAL A 21 1.23 -18.43 5.51
CA VAL A 21 1.27 -19.71 4.81
C VAL A 21 2.60 -19.89 4.07
N VAL A 22 3.06 -18.86 3.35
CA VAL A 22 4.35 -18.90 2.65
C VAL A 22 5.50 -19.07 3.64
N THR A 23 5.51 -18.31 4.74
CA THR A 23 6.52 -18.45 5.80
C THR A 23 6.56 -19.88 6.35
N THR A 24 5.39 -20.45 6.63
CA THR A 24 5.30 -21.82 7.16
C THR A 24 5.83 -22.85 6.17
N LEU A 25 5.44 -22.75 4.89
CA LEU A 25 5.93 -23.67 3.85
C LEU A 25 7.45 -23.57 3.66
N LEU A 26 7.99 -22.35 3.67
CA LEU A 26 9.42 -22.13 3.61
C LEU A 26 10.13 -22.64 4.87
N GLY A 27 9.54 -22.48 6.05
CA GLY A 27 10.06 -23.00 7.32
C GLY A 27 10.13 -24.52 7.33
N ILE A 28 9.11 -25.21 6.82
CA ILE A 28 9.14 -26.67 6.63
C ILE A 28 10.27 -27.05 5.66
N GLY A 29 10.40 -26.35 4.52
CA GLY A 29 11.48 -26.58 3.56
C GLY A 29 12.86 -26.32 4.16
N ALA A 30 13.01 -25.27 4.95
CA ALA A 30 14.28 -24.92 5.63
C ALA A 30 14.70 -25.97 6.67
N SER A 31 13.77 -26.73 7.24
CA SER A 31 14.09 -27.83 8.16
C SER A 31 14.88 -28.95 7.47
N TYR A 32 14.72 -29.08 6.16
CA TYR A 32 15.48 -30.07 5.35
C TYR A 32 16.78 -29.51 4.77
N TYR A 33 16.89 -28.18 4.65
CA TYR A 33 18.05 -27.49 4.07
C TYR A 33 18.46 -26.31 4.96
N PRO A 34 19.18 -26.56 6.07
CA PRO A 34 19.35 -25.57 7.16
C PRO A 34 20.28 -24.39 6.85
N ASP A 35 20.98 -24.34 5.68
CA ASP A 35 22.11 -23.46 5.58
C ASP A 35 21.77 -21.96 5.52
N VAL A 36 21.32 -21.40 4.46
CA VAL A 36 21.23 -19.92 4.33
C VAL A 36 19.79 -19.41 4.29
N LEU A 37 18.88 -20.20 3.76
CA LEU A 37 17.47 -19.80 3.66
C LEU A 37 16.75 -19.76 5.02
N ALA A 38 17.23 -20.54 5.99
CA ALA A 38 16.59 -20.67 7.30
C ALA A 38 16.49 -19.35 8.07
N SER A 39 17.43 -18.41 7.85
CA SER A 39 17.43 -17.13 8.54
C SER A 39 16.52 -16.07 7.88
N PHE A 40 16.18 -16.23 6.61
CA PHE A 40 15.49 -15.21 5.83
C PHE A 40 14.04 -15.58 5.46
N TYR A 41 13.60 -16.81 5.70
CA TYR A 41 12.25 -17.24 5.30
C TYR A 41 11.11 -16.41 5.93
N PRO A 42 11.20 -15.89 7.17
CA PRO A 42 10.14 -15.04 7.71
C PRO A 42 10.01 -13.74 6.90
N ALA A 43 11.14 -13.10 6.59
CA ALA A 43 11.16 -11.87 5.81
C ALA A 43 10.61 -12.07 4.39
N ILE A 44 10.87 -13.22 3.75
CA ILE A 44 10.30 -13.55 2.44
C ILE A 44 8.78 -13.67 2.52
N GLY A 45 8.27 -14.36 3.53
CA GLY A 45 6.83 -14.50 3.76
C GLY A 45 6.15 -13.15 4.00
N SER A 46 6.77 -12.31 4.84
CA SER A 46 6.27 -10.96 5.12
C SER A 46 6.32 -10.05 3.89
N PHE A 47 7.35 -10.16 3.07
CA PHE A 47 7.44 -9.44 1.80
C PHE A 47 6.30 -9.83 0.84
N ILE A 48 6.06 -11.12 0.65
CA ILE A 48 4.96 -11.62 -0.19
C ILE A 48 3.60 -11.21 0.39
N GLY A 49 3.43 -11.31 1.71
CA GLY A 49 2.23 -10.85 2.41
C GLY A 49 1.97 -9.36 2.18
N GLY A 50 3.02 -8.54 2.22
CA GLY A 50 2.95 -7.12 1.90
C GLY A 50 2.52 -6.85 0.46
N MET A 51 3.04 -7.60 -0.50
CA MET A 51 2.62 -7.52 -1.90
C MET A 51 1.14 -7.87 -2.07
N VAL A 52 0.68 -8.95 -1.43
CA VAL A 52 -0.73 -9.37 -1.51
C VAL A 52 -1.65 -8.34 -0.87
N ALA A 53 -1.27 -7.77 0.28
CA ALA A 53 -2.03 -6.70 0.91
C ALA A 53 -2.16 -5.47 -0.01
N ALA A 54 -1.06 -5.08 -0.67
CA ALA A 54 -1.05 -3.99 -1.64
C ALA A 54 -1.95 -4.28 -2.86
N TYR A 55 -1.90 -5.51 -3.37
CA TYR A 55 -2.72 -5.95 -4.49
C TYR A 55 -4.21 -5.88 -4.17
N LEU A 56 -4.61 -6.38 -3.00
CA LEU A 56 -6.00 -6.38 -2.57
C LEU A 56 -6.52 -4.96 -2.30
N LEU A 57 -5.66 -4.09 -1.76
CA LEU A 57 -6.05 -2.73 -1.42
C LEU A 57 -6.20 -1.82 -2.63
N ARG A 58 -5.51 -2.10 -3.74
CA ARG A 58 -5.45 -1.26 -4.96
C ARG A 58 -5.22 0.23 -4.66
N ALA A 59 -4.49 0.52 -3.60
CA ALA A 59 -4.37 1.86 -3.04
C ALA A 59 -3.08 2.56 -3.47
N LYS A 60 -3.01 3.86 -3.17
CA LYS A 60 -1.79 4.66 -3.33
C LYS A 60 -0.63 4.03 -2.57
N THR A 61 0.57 4.19 -3.09
CA THR A 61 1.82 3.58 -2.61
C THR A 61 2.02 3.65 -1.08
N GLY A 62 1.69 4.80 -0.45
CA GLY A 62 1.82 4.94 1.01
C GLY A 62 0.84 4.07 1.82
N GLN A 63 -0.39 3.89 1.35
CA GLN A 63 -1.38 3.03 2.01
C GLN A 63 -1.03 1.54 1.80
N ALA A 64 -0.51 1.20 0.63
CA ALA A 64 -0.02 -0.14 0.32
C ALA A 64 1.17 -0.53 1.22
N ALA A 65 2.12 0.39 1.43
CA ALA A 65 3.24 0.20 2.36
C ALA A 65 2.76 0.02 3.80
N GLY A 66 1.79 0.84 4.24
CA GLY A 66 1.20 0.71 5.58
C GLY A 66 0.49 -0.62 5.80
N ALA A 67 -0.30 -1.09 4.83
CA ALA A 67 -0.96 -2.39 4.89
C ALA A 67 0.06 -3.54 4.92
N GLY A 68 1.13 -3.44 4.12
CA GLY A 68 2.23 -4.38 4.11
C GLY A 68 2.98 -4.43 5.45
N ALA A 69 3.29 -3.28 6.04
CA ALA A 69 3.92 -3.19 7.35
C ALA A 69 3.06 -3.84 8.45
N LEU A 70 1.75 -3.54 8.45
CA LEU A 70 0.81 -4.12 9.41
C LEU A 70 0.70 -5.64 9.26
N SER A 71 0.66 -6.16 8.01
CA SER A 71 0.65 -7.60 7.78
C SER A 71 1.93 -8.27 8.26
N GLY A 72 3.08 -7.62 8.13
CA GLY A 72 4.36 -8.10 8.64
C GLY A 72 4.38 -8.21 10.16
N ILE A 73 4.01 -7.15 10.88
CA ILE A 73 3.98 -7.16 12.36
C ILE A 73 3.01 -8.23 12.90
N LEU A 74 1.81 -8.31 12.32
CA LEU A 74 0.79 -9.26 12.75
C LEU A 74 1.11 -10.69 12.30
N GLY A 75 1.96 -10.86 11.30
CA GLY A 75 2.39 -12.15 10.79
C GLY A 75 3.14 -12.98 11.83
N MET A 76 3.97 -12.36 12.66
CA MET A 76 4.77 -13.04 13.67
C MET A 76 3.94 -13.82 14.70
N PRO A 77 2.99 -13.21 15.45
CA PRO A 77 2.18 -13.96 16.40
C PRO A 77 1.31 -15.04 15.73
N PHE A 78 0.83 -14.76 14.52
CA PHE A 78 0.07 -15.73 13.76
C PHE A 78 0.93 -16.93 13.31
N PHE A 79 2.17 -16.67 12.87
CA PHE A 79 3.14 -17.71 12.53
C PHE A 79 3.49 -18.59 13.73
N LEU A 80 3.74 -17.98 14.91
CA LEU A 80 4.03 -18.74 16.11
C LEU A 80 2.88 -19.69 16.48
N GLY A 81 1.64 -19.19 16.46
CA GLY A 81 0.46 -20.04 16.70
C GLY A 81 0.30 -21.16 15.68
N LEU A 82 0.59 -20.89 14.41
CA LEU A 82 0.54 -21.90 13.36
C LEU A 82 1.65 -22.93 13.51
N SER A 83 2.86 -22.50 13.87
CA SER A 83 4.00 -23.39 14.14
C SER A 83 3.72 -24.37 15.28
N ASP A 84 3.08 -23.90 16.35
CA ASP A 84 2.69 -24.77 17.46
C ASP A 84 1.70 -25.83 17.03
N ILE A 85 0.71 -25.45 16.19
CA ILE A 85 -0.24 -26.41 15.62
C ILE A 85 0.49 -27.46 14.77
N PHE A 86 1.41 -27.06 13.90
CA PHE A 86 2.17 -28.01 13.08
C PHE A 86 3.12 -28.89 13.90
N ALA A 87 3.67 -28.36 14.99
CA ALA A 87 4.47 -29.15 15.92
C ALA A 87 3.63 -30.27 16.59
N VAL A 88 2.38 -29.97 17.00
CA VAL A 88 1.45 -30.95 17.56
C VAL A 88 1.14 -32.08 16.55
N PHE A 89 1.05 -31.75 15.26
CA PHE A 89 0.84 -32.75 14.21
C PHE A 89 2.14 -33.44 13.76
N GLY A 90 3.29 -33.15 14.38
CA GLY A 90 4.58 -33.75 14.02
C GLY A 90 5.12 -33.31 12.66
N LEU A 91 4.60 -32.22 12.11
CA LEU A 91 5.02 -31.67 10.81
C LEU A 91 6.24 -30.75 10.93
N MET A 92 6.57 -30.30 12.14
CA MET A 92 7.78 -29.56 12.45
C MET A 92 8.60 -30.28 13.50
N PRO A 93 9.94 -30.32 13.34
CA PRO A 93 10.82 -30.89 14.38
C PRO A 93 10.74 -30.02 15.63
N THR A 94 10.52 -30.65 16.78
CA THR A 94 10.63 -29.99 18.06
C THR A 94 12.10 -29.64 18.32
N PRO A 95 12.41 -28.38 18.71
CA PRO A 95 13.78 -28.01 19.01
C PRO A 95 14.31 -28.86 20.16
N SER A 96 15.43 -29.56 19.90
CA SER A 96 16.06 -30.49 20.85
C SER A 96 17.08 -29.81 21.80
N GLY A 97 17.05 -28.49 21.89
CA GLY A 97 17.97 -27.69 22.72
C GLY A 97 17.35 -27.21 24.04
N PRO A 98 18.17 -26.64 24.93
CA PRO A 98 17.68 -25.96 26.13
C PRO A 98 16.75 -24.83 25.72
N SER A 99 15.63 -24.69 26.43
CA SER A 99 14.67 -23.61 26.16
C SER A 99 15.37 -22.24 26.33
N PRO A 100 15.21 -21.31 25.36
CA PRO A 100 15.82 -19.98 25.45
C PRO A 100 15.26 -19.23 26.68
N SER A 101 16.08 -18.36 27.25
CA SER A 101 15.60 -17.49 28.33
C SER A 101 14.52 -16.53 27.83
N LEU A 102 13.66 -16.04 28.73
CA LEU A 102 12.64 -15.06 28.37
C LEU A 102 13.25 -13.79 27.74
N ALA A 103 14.44 -13.39 28.19
CA ALA A 103 15.14 -12.23 27.63
C ALA A 103 15.60 -12.49 26.19
N ASP A 104 16.17 -13.66 25.92
CA ASP A 104 16.60 -14.04 24.56
C ASP A 104 15.41 -14.12 23.62
N LEU A 105 14.29 -14.66 24.10
CA LEU A 105 13.06 -14.76 23.32
C LEU A 105 12.50 -13.35 22.97
N GLN A 106 12.49 -12.42 23.93
CA GLN A 106 12.04 -11.05 23.69
C GLN A 106 12.90 -10.34 22.65
N VAL A 107 14.22 -10.46 22.75
CA VAL A 107 15.17 -9.88 21.78
C VAL A 107 14.96 -10.50 20.39
N ALA A 108 14.84 -11.81 20.31
CA ALA A 108 14.59 -12.50 19.02
C ALA A 108 13.28 -12.06 18.39
N ILE A 109 12.19 -11.99 19.16
CA ILE A 109 10.88 -11.51 18.67
C ILE A 109 10.98 -10.07 18.17
N ALA A 110 11.66 -9.18 18.90
CA ALA A 110 11.81 -7.78 18.51
C ALA A 110 12.57 -7.64 17.18
N ILE A 111 13.67 -8.39 17.01
CA ILE A 111 14.49 -8.37 15.79
C ILE A 111 13.67 -8.90 14.61
N ILE A 112 13.05 -10.07 14.75
CA ILE A 112 12.29 -10.71 13.66
C ILE A 112 11.08 -9.84 13.29
N SER A 113 10.33 -9.34 14.27
CA SER A 113 9.19 -8.44 13.99
C SER A 113 9.61 -7.15 13.30
N GLY A 114 10.79 -6.61 13.64
CA GLY A 114 11.36 -5.45 12.96
C GLY A 114 11.72 -5.76 11.50
N MET A 115 12.32 -6.90 11.24
CA MET A 115 12.63 -7.35 9.87
C MET A 115 11.35 -7.59 9.05
N ASP A 116 10.34 -8.22 9.64
CA ASP A 116 9.08 -8.51 9.01
C ASP A 116 8.29 -7.23 8.67
N LEU A 117 8.31 -6.24 9.57
CA LEU A 117 7.72 -4.92 9.31
C LEU A 117 8.38 -4.27 8.09
N VAL A 118 9.71 -4.25 8.04
CA VAL A 118 10.45 -3.64 6.92
C VAL A 118 10.21 -4.41 5.63
N ALA A 119 10.29 -5.72 5.67
CA ALA A 119 10.05 -6.58 4.50
C ALA A 119 8.62 -6.41 3.96
N GLY A 120 7.62 -6.42 4.84
CA GLY A 120 6.23 -6.20 4.48
C GLY A 120 5.98 -4.81 3.89
N ALA A 121 6.58 -3.76 4.47
CA ALA A 121 6.50 -2.40 3.94
C ALA A 121 7.12 -2.30 2.53
N ILE A 122 8.29 -2.91 2.31
CA ILE A 122 8.96 -2.92 1.00
C ILE A 122 8.10 -3.69 -0.01
N GLY A 123 7.55 -4.85 0.35
CA GLY A 123 6.63 -5.61 -0.51
C GLY A 123 5.42 -4.77 -0.93
N GLY A 124 4.81 -4.06 0.03
CA GLY A 124 3.72 -3.12 -0.22
C GLY A 124 4.12 -1.96 -1.13
N LEU A 125 5.31 -1.37 -0.93
CA LEU A 125 5.84 -0.30 -1.77
C LEU A 125 6.08 -0.76 -3.20
N VAL A 126 6.73 -1.90 -3.39
CA VAL A 126 7.07 -2.45 -4.72
C VAL A 126 5.79 -2.67 -5.52
N LEU A 127 4.82 -3.37 -4.98
CA LEU A 127 3.59 -3.63 -5.71
C LEU A 127 2.71 -2.38 -5.84
N GLY A 128 2.64 -1.54 -4.81
CA GLY A 128 1.92 -0.27 -4.85
C GLY A 128 2.50 0.73 -5.86
N SER A 129 3.79 0.65 -6.20
CA SER A 129 4.40 1.48 -7.26
C SER A 129 4.07 0.97 -8.67
N VAL A 130 3.92 -0.35 -8.82
CA VAL A 130 3.57 -0.98 -10.11
C VAL A 130 2.08 -0.83 -10.42
N TYR A 131 1.24 -1.02 -9.42
CA TYR A 131 -0.20 -0.83 -9.53
C TYR A 131 -0.57 0.64 -9.26
N HIS A 132 -0.30 1.51 -10.24
CA HIS A 132 -0.98 2.79 -10.26
C HIS A 132 -2.46 2.52 -10.47
N ALA A 133 -3.27 2.73 -9.42
CA ALA A 133 -4.71 2.81 -9.63
C ALA A 133 -4.95 3.81 -10.76
N PRO A 134 -5.69 3.43 -11.84
CA PRO A 134 -6.05 4.40 -12.86
C PRO A 134 -6.64 5.61 -12.12
N ALA A 135 -6.11 6.80 -12.43
CA ALA A 135 -6.59 8.04 -11.83
C ALA A 135 -8.12 8.00 -11.89
N GLU A 136 -8.78 8.03 -10.74
CA GLU A 136 -10.25 8.15 -10.72
C GLU A 136 -10.59 9.26 -11.70
N PRO A 137 -11.45 9.01 -12.72
CA PRO A 137 -11.80 10.06 -13.64
C PRO A 137 -12.30 11.20 -12.77
N THR A 138 -11.58 12.32 -12.81
CA THR A 138 -11.95 13.53 -12.07
C THR A 138 -13.44 13.72 -12.36
N PRO A 139 -14.33 13.71 -11.35
CA PRO A 139 -15.74 13.91 -11.60
C PRO A 139 -15.84 15.10 -12.53
N LEU A 140 -16.39 14.88 -13.73
CA LEU A 140 -16.60 15.96 -14.68
C LEU A 140 -17.28 17.06 -13.87
N GLN A 141 -16.52 18.11 -13.53
CA GLN A 141 -17.11 19.26 -12.86
C GLN A 141 -18.34 19.61 -13.69
N PRO A 142 -19.55 19.58 -13.11
CA PRO A 142 -20.70 19.99 -13.85
C PRO A 142 -20.33 21.33 -14.49
N PRO A 143 -20.63 21.54 -15.80
CA PRO A 143 -20.25 22.78 -16.46
C PRO A 143 -20.73 23.91 -15.56
N MET A 144 -19.77 24.70 -15.04
CA MET A 144 -20.11 25.83 -14.20
C MET A 144 -21.13 26.67 -14.99
N PRO A 145 -22.29 26.98 -14.41
CA PRO A 145 -23.23 27.82 -15.10
C PRO A 145 -22.51 29.09 -15.54
N ALA A 146 -22.45 29.29 -16.84
CA ALA A 146 -21.80 30.45 -17.43
C ALA A 146 -22.50 31.70 -16.84
N GLY A 147 -21.86 32.38 -15.88
CA GLY A 147 -22.35 33.66 -15.51
C GLY A 147 -22.34 34.16 -14.07
N THR A 148 -21.67 33.49 -13.10
CA THR A 148 -21.67 34.00 -11.70
C THR A 148 -20.32 34.26 -11.09
N GLY A 149 -19.24 34.19 -11.84
CA GLY A 149 -17.94 34.67 -11.41
C GLY A 149 -17.76 36.15 -11.79
N PRO A 150 -17.00 36.96 -11.01
CA PRO A 150 -16.60 38.31 -11.44
C PRO A 150 -15.93 38.15 -12.81
N ALA A 151 -16.56 38.73 -13.85
CA ALA A 151 -16.07 38.63 -15.21
C ALA A 151 -14.65 39.22 -15.24
N LEU A 152 -13.65 38.37 -15.48
CA LEU A 152 -12.28 38.83 -15.66
C LEU A 152 -12.26 39.89 -16.76
N PRO A 153 -11.58 41.03 -16.55
CA PRO A 153 -11.48 42.07 -17.54
C PRO A 153 -10.84 41.51 -18.81
N ARG A 154 -11.59 41.56 -19.93
CA ARG A 154 -11.06 41.16 -21.24
C ARG A 154 -10.44 42.40 -21.90
N TYR A 155 -9.29 42.19 -22.55
CA TYR A 155 -8.60 43.24 -23.28
C TYR A 155 -8.58 42.94 -24.78
N CYS A 156 -8.71 43.97 -25.60
CA CYS A 156 -8.62 43.84 -27.05
C CYS A 156 -7.22 43.32 -27.45
N VAL A 157 -7.14 42.27 -28.25
CA VAL A 157 -5.85 41.68 -28.69
C VAL A 157 -5.07 42.62 -29.62
N GLN A 158 -5.67 43.61 -30.23
CA GLN A 158 -4.98 44.54 -31.12
C GLN A 158 -4.60 45.88 -30.46
N CYS A 159 -5.49 46.50 -29.70
CA CYS A 159 -5.23 47.80 -29.13
C CYS A 159 -5.10 47.83 -27.60
N GLY A 160 -5.28 46.71 -26.92
CA GLY A 160 -5.18 46.60 -25.46
C GLY A 160 -6.31 47.29 -24.68
N ALA A 161 -7.31 47.85 -25.31
CA ALA A 161 -8.43 48.48 -24.64
C ALA A 161 -9.28 47.46 -23.87
N GLN A 162 -9.73 47.81 -22.67
CA GLN A 162 -10.61 46.97 -21.87
C GLN A 162 -11.98 46.83 -22.52
N LEU A 163 -12.45 45.62 -22.68
CA LEU A 163 -13.70 45.31 -23.36
C LEU A 163 -14.77 44.84 -22.37
N PRO A 164 -16.01 45.26 -22.53
CA PRO A 164 -17.14 44.68 -21.80
C PRO A 164 -17.28 43.18 -22.10
N PRO A 165 -17.74 42.37 -21.13
CA PRO A 165 -17.96 40.93 -21.36
C PRO A 165 -18.96 40.73 -22.52
N GLY A 166 -18.63 39.78 -23.42
CA GLY A 166 -19.47 39.46 -24.57
C GLY A 166 -19.24 40.32 -25.83
N THR A 167 -18.33 41.30 -25.81
CA THR A 167 -18.05 42.15 -26.98
C THR A 167 -17.25 41.37 -28.02
N LEU A 168 -17.78 41.23 -29.22
CA LEU A 168 -17.16 40.55 -30.36
C LEU A 168 -16.34 41.48 -31.26
N ILE A 169 -16.63 42.78 -31.24
CA ILE A 169 -15.94 43.81 -32.03
C ILE A 169 -15.51 44.93 -31.11
N CYS A 170 -14.22 45.25 -31.10
CA CYS A 170 -13.68 46.32 -30.29
C CYS A 170 -14.23 47.69 -30.73
N PRO A 171 -14.82 48.50 -29.84
CA PRO A 171 -15.34 49.82 -30.21
C PRO A 171 -14.24 50.84 -30.49
N HIS A 172 -13.01 50.58 -30.06
CA HIS A 172 -11.89 51.51 -30.27
C HIS A 172 -11.13 51.30 -31.58
N CYS A 173 -10.97 50.03 -32.03
CA CYS A 173 -10.16 49.74 -33.22
C CYS A 173 -10.92 48.88 -34.26
N ASN A 174 -12.20 48.57 -34.02
CA ASN A 174 -13.03 47.72 -34.87
C ASN A 174 -12.50 46.29 -35.12
N ALA A 175 -11.53 45.85 -34.37
CA ALA A 175 -10.96 44.50 -34.48
C ALA A 175 -11.95 43.46 -33.93
N ARG A 176 -12.09 42.36 -34.67
CA ARG A 176 -12.90 41.20 -34.24
C ARG A 176 -12.11 40.41 -33.19
N GLN A 177 -12.78 40.11 -32.09
CA GLN A 177 -12.18 39.35 -30.97
C GLN A 177 -12.42 37.84 -31.14
N PRO A 178 -11.42 37.00 -30.82
CA PRO A 178 -11.63 35.56 -30.79
C PRO A 178 -12.64 35.18 -29.67
N GLN A 179 -13.49 34.20 -29.97
CA GLN A 179 -14.43 33.61 -29.01
C GLN A 179 -13.71 32.66 -28.03
#